data_d46c8a34d01210301e76e337f4ecb9e0
#
_entry.id   d46c8a34d01210301e76e337f4ecb9e0
#
_cell.length_a   1.000
_cell.length_b   1.000
_cell.length_c   1.000
_cell.angle_alpha   90.00
_cell.angle_beta   90.00
_cell.angle_gamma   90.00
#
_symmetry.space_group_name_H-M   'P 1'
#
loop_
_entity.id
_entity.type
_entity.pdbx_description
1 polymer ?
#
loop_
_entity_poly.entity_id
_entity_poly.type
_entity_poly.pdbx_seq_one_letter_code
_entity_poly.pdbx_strand_id
1 'polypeptide(L)'
;MQKLSQTEELARELASHARRHTVTPEQISRAMDEKDYDVAQLDDLYAALETRGVHLAEEETELPALDETQIGRLEHELSAEGVALDDPVKTYLKEIGQVPLLTAEQETELARAAQAGDEDARRHLSEANLRLVVSVAKRYAGRGLPFLDLIQEGNLGLMKAAEKFEPERGFKFSTY
;
A
#
# COMPACT_ATOMS: atom_id res chain seq x y z
N MET A 1 1.98 28.15 -6.15
CA MET A 1 1.37 28.07 -7.50
C MET A 1 1.94 26.94 -8.37
N GLN A 2 3.26 26.62 -8.33
CA GLN A 2 3.86 25.54 -9.13
C GLN A 2 3.38 24.13 -8.76
N LYS A 3 3.10 23.85 -7.47
CA LYS A 3 2.67 22.52 -6.99
C LYS A 3 1.28 22.11 -7.49
N LEU A 4 0.32 23.02 -7.57
CA LEU A 4 -1.02 22.75 -8.14
C LEU A 4 -0.97 22.42 -9.63
N SER A 5 -0.05 23.03 -10.37
CA SER A 5 0.17 22.77 -11.79
C SER A 5 0.70 21.34 -12.04
N GLN A 6 1.57 20.83 -11.18
CA GLN A 6 2.17 19.49 -11.33
C GLN A 6 1.16 18.37 -11.04
N THR A 7 0.35 18.53 -10.00
CA THR A 7 -0.75 17.60 -9.68
C THR A 7 -1.79 17.56 -10.81
N GLU A 8 -2.17 18.70 -11.33
CA GLU A 8 -3.11 18.83 -12.43
C GLU A 8 -2.60 18.17 -13.72
N GLU A 9 -1.33 18.34 -14.01
CA GLU A 9 -0.68 17.75 -15.18
C GLU A 9 -0.60 16.22 -15.06
N LEU A 10 -0.18 15.71 -13.90
CA LEU A 10 -0.10 14.28 -13.63
C LEU A 10 -1.48 13.61 -13.67
N ALA A 11 -2.50 14.24 -13.06
CA ALA A 11 -3.87 13.75 -13.11
C ALA A 11 -4.43 13.71 -14.54
N ARG A 12 -4.10 14.70 -15.38
CA ARG A 12 -4.50 14.72 -16.79
C ARG A 12 -3.85 13.60 -17.59
N GLU A 13 -2.57 13.35 -17.36
CA GLU A 13 -1.83 12.28 -18.03
C GLU A 13 -2.36 10.91 -17.64
N LEU A 14 -2.54 10.64 -16.35
CA LEU A 14 -3.13 9.40 -15.86
C LEU A 14 -4.55 9.21 -16.41
N ALA A 15 -5.36 10.26 -16.44
CA ALA A 15 -6.71 10.21 -17.02
C ALA A 15 -6.69 9.88 -18.52
N SER A 16 -5.69 10.36 -19.27
CA SER A 16 -5.56 10.05 -20.70
C SER A 16 -5.20 8.60 -20.98
N HIS A 17 -4.53 7.92 -20.05
CA HIS A 17 -4.15 6.52 -20.14
C HIS A 17 -5.13 5.57 -19.42
N ALA A 18 -6.11 6.13 -18.71
CA ALA A 18 -7.11 5.37 -17.96
C ALA A 18 -7.95 4.47 -18.89
N ARG A 19 -7.95 3.18 -18.63
CA ARG A 19 -8.85 2.23 -19.32
C ARG A 19 -10.17 2.17 -18.57
N ARG A 20 -11.29 2.42 -19.26
CA ARG A 20 -12.64 2.41 -18.66
C ARG A 20 -12.79 3.36 -17.46
N HIS A 21 -12.10 4.50 -17.48
CA HIS A 21 -12.07 5.46 -16.37
C HIS A 21 -11.45 4.92 -15.07
N THR A 22 -10.54 3.93 -15.16
CA THR A 22 -9.82 3.39 -14.01
C THR A 22 -8.32 3.44 -14.22
N VAL A 23 -7.58 3.73 -13.14
CA VAL A 23 -6.11 3.64 -13.06
C VAL A 23 -5.73 2.71 -11.91
N THR A 24 -4.65 1.94 -12.11
CA THR A 24 -4.16 1.05 -11.06
C THR A 24 -3.19 1.77 -10.13
N PRO A 25 -3.03 1.33 -8.87
CA PRO A 25 -2.01 1.85 -7.96
C PRO A 25 -0.59 1.81 -8.55
N GLU A 26 -0.27 0.76 -9.33
CA GLU A 26 1.03 0.64 -10.01
C GLU A 26 1.24 1.72 -11.08
N GLN A 27 0.19 2.07 -11.83
CA GLN A 27 0.26 3.14 -12.83
C GLN A 27 0.49 4.49 -12.17
N ILE A 28 -0.14 4.73 -11.02
CA ILE A 28 0.05 5.95 -10.23
C ILE A 28 1.47 6.01 -9.69
N SER A 29 1.94 4.95 -9.02
CA SER A 29 3.29 4.86 -8.47
C SER A 29 4.35 5.12 -9.56
N ARG A 30 4.23 4.45 -10.70
CA ARG A 30 5.15 4.64 -11.82
C ARG A 30 5.16 6.08 -12.35
N ALA A 31 3.98 6.68 -12.53
CA ALA A 31 3.87 8.05 -13.01
C ALA A 31 4.43 9.07 -12.01
N MET A 32 4.30 8.79 -10.71
CA MET A 32 4.90 9.59 -9.63
C MET A 32 6.43 9.49 -9.65
N ASP A 33 6.97 8.28 -9.78
CA ASP A 33 8.42 8.02 -9.85
C ASP A 33 9.05 8.73 -11.07
N GLU A 34 8.40 8.63 -12.25
CA GLU A 34 8.89 9.26 -13.49
C GLU A 34 8.95 10.81 -13.40
N LYS A 35 8.12 11.41 -12.56
CA LYS A 35 8.04 12.87 -12.39
C LYS A 35 8.62 13.39 -11.08
N ASP A 36 9.25 12.55 -10.27
CA ASP A 36 9.74 12.91 -8.94
C ASP A 36 8.65 13.64 -8.11
N TYR A 37 7.45 13.07 -8.13
CA TYR A 37 6.27 13.64 -7.51
C TYR A 37 6.29 13.43 -6.00
N ASP A 38 5.97 14.47 -5.24
CA ASP A 38 5.96 14.42 -3.77
C ASP A 38 4.79 13.56 -3.26
N VAL A 39 5.09 12.43 -2.62
CA VAL A 39 4.12 11.52 -2.02
C VAL A 39 3.18 12.22 -1.02
N ALA A 40 3.64 13.31 -0.37
CA ALA A 40 2.80 14.11 0.51
C ALA A 40 1.61 14.77 -0.19
N GLN A 41 1.59 14.81 -1.52
CA GLN A 41 0.52 15.36 -2.35
C GLN A 41 -0.36 14.28 -3.01
N LEU A 42 -0.26 13.04 -2.56
CA LEU A 42 -1.02 11.92 -3.11
C LEU A 42 -2.53 12.14 -2.96
N ASP A 43 -2.98 12.68 -1.83
CA ASP A 43 -4.38 13.00 -1.58
C ASP A 43 -4.92 14.04 -2.59
N ASP A 44 -4.12 15.05 -2.93
CA ASP A 44 -4.47 16.05 -3.95
C ASP A 44 -4.56 15.42 -5.34
N LEU A 45 -3.69 14.46 -5.64
CA LEU A 45 -3.73 13.71 -6.89
C LEU A 45 -4.99 12.84 -7.00
N TYR A 46 -5.36 12.16 -5.94
CA TYR A 46 -6.61 11.37 -5.91
C TYR A 46 -7.84 12.26 -6.09
N ALA A 47 -7.92 13.38 -5.40
CA ALA A 47 -9.01 14.34 -5.56
C ALA A 47 -9.08 14.89 -7.00
N ALA A 48 -7.93 15.15 -7.63
CA ALA A 48 -7.86 15.60 -9.02
C ALA A 48 -8.27 14.52 -10.03
N LEU A 49 -8.02 13.23 -9.76
CA LEU A 49 -8.48 12.10 -10.57
C LEU A 49 -9.99 11.90 -10.44
N GLU A 50 -10.52 11.92 -9.22
CA GLU A 50 -11.97 11.82 -8.97
C GLU A 50 -12.75 12.94 -9.67
N THR A 51 -12.26 14.19 -9.62
CA THR A 51 -12.87 15.32 -10.33
C THR A 51 -12.94 15.09 -11.83
N ARG A 52 -12.06 14.26 -12.39
CA ARG A 52 -12.05 13.86 -13.81
C ARG A 52 -12.84 12.59 -14.10
N GLY A 53 -13.53 12.03 -13.09
CA GLY A 53 -14.28 10.78 -13.22
C GLY A 53 -13.36 9.55 -13.41
N VAL A 54 -12.13 9.64 -12.95
CA VAL A 54 -11.19 8.51 -12.96
C VAL A 54 -11.14 7.92 -11.55
N HIS A 55 -11.40 6.62 -11.47
CA HIS A 55 -11.41 5.87 -10.23
C HIS A 55 -10.18 4.97 -10.12
N LEU A 56 -9.81 4.64 -8.89
CA LEU A 56 -8.81 3.61 -8.66
C LEU A 56 -9.39 2.25 -9.05
N ALA A 57 -8.62 1.46 -9.79
CA ALA A 57 -8.97 0.07 -10.01
C ALA A 57 -8.85 -0.69 -8.68
N GLU A 58 -9.90 -1.36 -8.28
CA GLU A 58 -9.82 -2.32 -7.18
C GLU A 58 -9.01 -3.53 -7.69
N GLU A 59 -7.70 -3.53 -7.46
CA GLU A 59 -6.93 -4.75 -7.54
C GLU A 59 -7.20 -5.52 -6.25
N GLU A 60 -7.74 -6.73 -6.39
CA GLU A 60 -7.73 -7.68 -5.28
C GLU A 60 -6.27 -8.04 -5.00
N THR A 61 -5.62 -7.24 -4.16
CA THR A 61 -4.33 -7.61 -3.61
C THR A 61 -4.59 -8.79 -2.67
N GLU A 62 -4.45 -10.00 -3.18
CA GLU A 62 -4.47 -11.19 -2.34
C GLU A 62 -3.34 -11.06 -1.32
N LEU A 63 -3.71 -10.84 -0.07
CA LEU A 63 -2.73 -10.81 1.01
C LEU A 63 -2.17 -12.22 1.20
N PRO A 64 -0.83 -12.38 1.19
CA PRO A 64 -0.22 -13.70 1.32
C PRO A 64 -0.60 -14.33 2.67
N ALA A 65 -0.87 -15.62 2.69
CA ALA A 65 -1.18 -16.34 3.92
C ALA A 65 -0.03 -16.32 4.94
N LEU A 66 1.22 -16.19 4.47
CA LEU A 66 2.46 -16.17 5.26
C LEU A 66 2.60 -17.38 6.22
N ASP A 67 2.05 -18.53 5.79
CA ASP A 67 2.37 -19.82 6.39
C ASP A 67 3.80 -20.27 6.00
N GLU A 68 4.29 -21.35 6.57
CA GLU A 68 5.64 -21.86 6.28
C GLU A 68 5.87 -22.15 4.80
N THR A 69 4.83 -22.59 4.08
CA THR A 69 4.91 -22.88 2.64
C THR A 69 5.05 -21.59 1.83
N GLN A 70 4.29 -20.57 2.18
CA GLN A 70 4.32 -19.27 1.50
C GLN A 70 5.61 -18.51 1.81
N ILE A 71 6.11 -18.58 3.04
CA ILE A 71 7.40 -18.01 3.42
C ILE A 71 8.54 -18.70 2.63
N GLY A 72 8.50 -20.03 2.49
CA GLY A 72 9.49 -20.75 1.70
C GLY A 72 9.45 -20.38 0.20
N ARG A 73 8.27 -20.13 -0.36
CA ARG A 73 8.13 -19.63 -1.74
C ARG A 73 8.69 -18.23 -1.89
N LEU A 74 8.36 -17.34 -0.96
CA LEU A 74 8.87 -15.97 -0.92
C LEU A 74 10.41 -15.96 -0.84
N GLU A 75 10.99 -16.82 0.00
CA GLU A 75 12.44 -16.98 0.10
C GLU A 75 13.05 -17.43 -1.22
N HIS A 76 12.46 -18.42 -1.88
CA HIS A 76 12.93 -18.90 -3.17
C HIS A 76 12.86 -17.81 -4.25
N GLU A 77 11.76 -17.06 -4.31
CA GLU A 77 11.57 -15.96 -5.28
C GLU A 77 12.58 -14.84 -5.03
N LEU A 78 12.76 -14.40 -3.79
CA LEU A 78 13.73 -13.36 -3.43
C LEU A 78 15.16 -13.80 -3.67
N SER A 79 15.49 -15.08 -3.41
CA SER A 79 16.81 -15.63 -3.71
C SER A 79 17.15 -15.59 -5.19
N ALA A 80 16.16 -15.78 -6.07
CA ALA A 80 16.34 -15.65 -7.51
C ALA A 80 16.69 -14.20 -7.94
N GLU A 81 16.28 -13.22 -7.14
CA GLU A 81 16.61 -11.80 -7.31
C GLU A 81 17.89 -11.38 -6.54
N GLY A 82 18.60 -12.35 -5.93
CA GLY A 82 19.81 -12.09 -5.17
C GLY A 82 19.56 -11.52 -3.77
N VAL A 83 18.35 -11.64 -3.25
CA VAL A 83 17.96 -11.17 -1.92
C VAL A 83 17.81 -12.35 -0.97
N ALA A 84 18.60 -12.37 0.11
CA ALA A 84 18.51 -13.39 1.15
C ALA A 84 17.49 -12.96 2.23
N LEU A 85 16.71 -13.93 2.72
CA LEU A 85 15.89 -13.74 3.92
C LEU A 85 16.65 -14.25 5.15
N ASP A 86 16.98 -13.34 6.04
CA ASP A 86 17.58 -13.66 7.33
C ASP A 86 16.57 -14.27 8.31
N ASP A 87 17.03 -15.03 9.29
CA ASP A 87 16.18 -15.65 10.31
C ASP A 87 15.27 -14.65 11.07
N PRO A 88 15.71 -13.44 11.44
CA PRO A 88 14.84 -12.43 12.03
C PRO A 88 13.65 -12.05 11.12
N VAL A 89 13.89 -11.92 9.83
CA VAL A 89 12.81 -11.60 8.86
C VAL A 89 11.84 -12.76 8.76
N LYS A 90 12.30 -14.00 8.70
CA LYS A 90 11.44 -15.19 8.70
C LYS A 90 10.56 -15.27 9.94
N THR A 91 11.14 -14.96 11.12
CA THR A 91 10.40 -14.92 12.39
C THR A 91 9.31 -13.85 12.34
N TYR A 92 9.66 -12.64 11.90
CA TYR A 92 8.69 -11.55 11.71
C TYR A 92 7.54 -11.96 10.76
N LEU A 93 7.85 -12.57 9.62
CA LEU A 93 6.84 -13.03 8.66
C LEU A 93 5.88 -14.07 9.27
N LYS A 94 6.39 -14.98 10.12
CA LYS A 94 5.57 -15.93 10.84
C LYS A 94 4.65 -15.26 11.86
N GLU A 95 5.15 -14.26 12.57
CA GLU A 95 4.38 -13.51 13.58
C GLU A 95 3.22 -12.74 12.94
N ILE A 96 3.48 -11.96 11.89
CA ILE A 96 2.42 -11.22 11.21
C ILE A 96 1.44 -12.16 10.47
N GLY A 97 1.90 -13.34 10.08
CA GLY A 97 1.07 -14.38 9.49
C GLY A 97 0.01 -14.96 10.46
N GLN A 98 0.16 -14.76 11.77
CA GLN A 98 -0.81 -15.20 12.77
C GLN A 98 -1.93 -14.18 12.99
N VAL A 99 -1.75 -12.93 12.58
CA VAL A 99 -2.78 -11.90 12.74
C VAL A 99 -3.94 -12.19 11.80
N PRO A 100 -5.20 -12.27 12.30
CA PRO A 100 -6.37 -12.54 11.48
C PRO A 100 -6.57 -11.42 10.43
N LEU A 101 -7.02 -11.77 9.23
CA LEU A 101 -7.45 -10.80 8.24
C LEU A 101 -8.77 -10.16 8.66
N LEU A 102 -8.91 -8.86 8.40
CA LEU A 102 -10.13 -8.12 8.64
C LEU A 102 -11.12 -8.32 7.47
N THR A 103 -12.41 -8.31 7.78
CA THR A 103 -13.45 -8.12 6.77
C THR A 103 -13.54 -6.64 6.40
N ALA A 104 -14.18 -6.33 5.26
CA ALA A 104 -14.37 -4.94 4.83
C ALA A 104 -15.15 -4.10 5.87
N GLU A 105 -16.12 -4.73 6.56
CA GLU A 105 -16.87 -4.09 7.63
C GLU A 105 -15.99 -3.78 8.83
N GLN A 106 -15.12 -4.71 9.23
CA GLN A 106 -14.17 -4.52 10.34
C GLN A 106 -13.13 -3.45 10.00
N GLU A 107 -12.60 -3.43 8.76
CA GLU A 107 -11.71 -2.35 8.31
C GLU A 107 -12.38 -0.98 8.44
N THR A 108 -13.63 -0.86 7.97
CA THR A 108 -14.40 0.38 8.04
C THR A 108 -14.65 0.82 9.49
N GLU A 109 -15.01 -0.12 10.38
CA GLU A 109 -15.28 0.17 11.79
C GLU A 109 -14.00 0.63 12.51
N LEU A 110 -12.88 -0.09 12.33
CA LEU A 110 -11.59 0.28 12.91
C LEU A 110 -11.08 1.62 12.37
N ALA A 111 -11.25 1.87 11.07
CA ALA A 111 -10.85 3.14 10.47
C ALA A 111 -11.63 4.32 11.05
N ARG A 112 -12.94 4.19 11.25
CA ARG A 112 -13.77 5.24 11.90
C ARG A 112 -13.36 5.48 13.35
N ALA A 113 -13.09 4.41 14.10
CA ALA A 113 -12.60 4.53 15.48
C ALA A 113 -11.23 5.21 15.52
N ALA A 114 -10.31 4.86 14.61
CA ALA A 114 -9.00 5.47 14.49
C ALA A 114 -9.09 6.98 14.17
N GLN A 115 -9.99 7.37 13.25
CA GLN A 115 -10.25 8.78 12.95
C GLN A 115 -10.84 9.54 14.15
N ALA A 116 -11.63 8.87 15.00
CA ALA A 116 -12.14 9.44 16.26
C ALA A 116 -11.06 9.56 17.34
N GLY A 117 -9.82 9.13 17.09
CA GLY A 117 -8.69 9.22 18.00
C GLY A 117 -8.45 7.95 18.84
N ASP A 118 -9.06 6.83 18.48
CA ASP A 118 -8.81 5.54 19.14
C ASP A 118 -7.47 4.95 18.64
N GLU A 119 -6.45 5.06 19.48
CA GLU A 119 -5.09 4.56 19.19
C GLU A 119 -5.04 3.02 19.10
N ASP A 120 -5.89 2.31 19.85
CA ASP A 120 -5.95 0.86 19.81
C ASP A 120 -6.56 0.38 18.50
N ALA A 121 -7.60 1.06 18.02
CA ALA A 121 -8.20 0.80 16.71
C ALA A 121 -7.19 1.06 15.57
N ARG A 122 -6.44 2.17 15.63
CA ARG A 122 -5.39 2.50 14.66
C ARG A 122 -4.30 1.44 14.62
N ARG A 123 -3.82 1.01 15.80
CA ARG A 123 -2.83 -0.04 15.92
C ARG A 123 -3.35 -1.36 15.33
N HIS A 124 -4.57 -1.75 15.67
CA HIS A 124 -5.18 -2.99 15.17
C HIS A 124 -5.36 -2.96 13.64
N LEU A 125 -5.80 -1.84 13.07
CA LEU A 125 -5.91 -1.66 11.63
C LEU A 125 -4.54 -1.82 10.95
N SER A 126 -3.49 -1.24 11.52
CA SER A 126 -2.12 -1.37 11.01
C SER A 126 -1.61 -2.81 11.12
N GLU A 127 -1.74 -3.46 12.29
CA GLU A 127 -1.28 -4.82 12.50
C GLU A 127 -1.92 -5.83 11.55
N ALA A 128 -3.23 -5.72 11.32
CA ALA A 128 -3.95 -6.60 10.40
C ALA A 128 -3.54 -6.43 8.92
N ASN A 129 -2.91 -5.29 8.59
CA ASN A 129 -2.46 -4.97 7.24
C ASN A 129 -0.94 -5.10 7.04
N LEU A 130 -0.17 -5.62 8.01
CA LEU A 130 1.27 -5.83 7.86
C LEU A 130 1.63 -6.76 6.68
N ARG A 131 0.77 -7.72 6.36
CA ARG A 131 0.95 -8.58 5.18
C ARG A 131 0.91 -7.81 3.86
N LEU A 132 0.16 -6.71 3.80
CA LEU A 132 0.15 -5.82 2.64
C LEU A 132 1.54 -5.22 2.41
N VAL A 133 2.21 -4.79 3.49
CA VAL A 133 3.59 -4.28 3.42
C VAL A 133 4.53 -5.30 2.78
N VAL A 134 4.42 -6.58 3.14
CA VAL A 134 5.26 -7.64 2.55
C VAL A 134 5.01 -7.77 1.05
N SER A 135 3.75 -7.74 0.62
CA SER A 135 3.38 -7.79 -0.80
C SER A 135 3.93 -6.59 -1.58
N VAL A 136 3.91 -5.42 -0.98
CA VAL A 136 4.48 -4.20 -1.58
C VAL A 136 6.00 -4.28 -1.61
N ALA A 137 6.65 -4.60 -0.49
CA ALA A 137 8.12 -4.69 -0.36
C ALA A 137 8.72 -5.69 -1.38
N LYS A 138 8.03 -6.81 -1.63
CA LYS A 138 8.44 -7.80 -2.64
C LYS A 138 8.63 -7.17 -4.03
N ARG A 139 7.78 -6.25 -4.44
CA ARG A 139 7.88 -5.58 -5.75
C ARG A 139 9.08 -4.65 -5.89
N TYR A 140 9.68 -4.26 -4.76
CA TYR A 140 10.86 -3.40 -4.70
C TYR A 140 12.15 -4.16 -4.35
N ALA A 141 12.06 -5.47 -4.13
CA ALA A 141 13.23 -6.32 -3.85
C ALA A 141 14.24 -6.30 -5.01
N GLY A 142 15.50 -6.56 -4.70
CA GLY A 142 16.57 -6.60 -5.71
C GLY A 142 17.03 -5.24 -6.25
N ARG A 143 16.47 -4.12 -5.77
CA ARG A 143 16.82 -2.76 -6.22
C ARG A 143 17.88 -2.07 -5.37
N GLY A 144 18.65 -2.84 -4.59
CA GLY A 144 19.80 -2.33 -3.82
C GLY A 144 19.53 -2.07 -2.33
N LEU A 145 18.29 -2.19 -1.86
CA LEU A 145 17.95 -2.14 -0.43
C LEU A 145 17.73 -3.55 0.14
N PRO A 146 18.16 -3.83 1.38
CA PRO A 146 17.82 -5.05 2.09
C PRO A 146 16.31 -5.19 2.25
N PHE A 147 15.80 -6.43 2.21
CA PHE A 147 14.36 -6.66 2.28
C PHE A 147 13.73 -6.19 3.61
N LEU A 148 14.48 -6.30 4.71
CA LEU A 148 14.07 -5.79 6.02
C LEU A 148 13.86 -4.27 5.99
N ASP A 149 14.75 -3.53 5.32
CA ASP A 149 14.64 -2.07 5.22
C ASP A 149 13.42 -1.66 4.41
N LEU A 150 13.12 -2.39 3.31
CA LEU A 150 11.89 -2.19 2.54
C LEU A 150 10.63 -2.43 3.38
N ILE A 151 10.63 -3.46 4.23
CA ILE A 151 9.55 -3.73 5.18
C ILE A 151 9.40 -2.57 6.18
N GLN A 152 10.49 -2.06 6.74
CA GLN A 152 10.47 -0.97 7.71
C GLN A 152 9.91 0.31 7.10
N GLU A 153 10.36 0.68 5.90
CA GLU A 153 9.82 1.82 5.16
C GLU A 153 8.33 1.64 4.84
N GLY A 154 7.95 0.42 4.41
CA GLY A 154 6.55 0.08 4.18
C GLY A 154 5.69 0.16 5.44
N ASN A 155 6.20 -0.24 6.60
CA ASN A 155 5.51 -0.12 7.88
C ASN A 155 5.29 1.35 8.26
N LEU A 156 6.26 2.23 8.03
CA LEU A 156 6.10 3.66 8.23
C LEU A 156 5.03 4.25 7.31
N GLY A 157 5.01 3.81 6.05
CA GLY A 157 3.96 4.18 5.09
C GLY A 157 2.59 3.69 5.54
N LEU A 158 2.49 2.44 6.01
CA LEU A 158 1.25 1.85 6.52
C LEU A 158 0.67 2.62 7.71
N MET A 159 1.52 3.02 8.65
CA MET A 159 1.09 3.83 9.80
C MET A 159 0.52 5.18 9.38
N LYS A 160 1.17 5.86 8.42
CA LYS A 160 0.67 7.11 7.86
C LYS A 160 -0.64 6.92 7.08
N ALA A 161 -0.75 5.81 6.35
CA ALA A 161 -1.98 5.48 5.65
C ALA A 161 -3.13 5.23 6.63
N ALA A 162 -2.90 4.51 7.74
CA ALA A 162 -3.91 4.28 8.76
C ALA A 162 -4.40 5.57 9.46
N GLU A 163 -3.55 6.59 9.54
CA GLU A 163 -3.94 7.92 10.07
C GLU A 163 -4.84 8.71 9.11
N LYS A 164 -4.67 8.51 7.81
CA LYS A 164 -5.31 9.32 6.77
C LYS A 164 -6.45 8.61 6.05
N PHE A 165 -6.60 7.32 6.24
CA PHE A 165 -7.57 6.51 5.51
C PHE A 165 -9.00 6.94 5.81
N GLU A 166 -9.76 7.28 4.76
CA GLU A 166 -11.15 7.71 4.81
C GLU A 166 -12.08 6.58 4.32
N PRO A 167 -12.67 5.79 5.21
CA PRO A 167 -13.51 4.65 4.82
C PRO A 167 -14.78 5.08 4.07
N GLU A 168 -15.23 6.33 4.25
CA GLU A 168 -16.39 6.90 3.58
C GLU A 168 -16.22 7.01 2.05
N ARG A 169 -15.00 6.97 1.54
CA ARG A 169 -14.71 6.93 0.10
C ARG A 169 -15.07 5.59 -0.55
N GLY A 170 -15.36 4.55 0.26
CA GLY A 170 -15.78 3.24 -0.22
C GLY A 170 -14.68 2.35 -0.78
N PHE A 171 -13.40 2.73 -0.64
CA PHE A 171 -12.27 1.90 -1.03
C PHE A 171 -11.83 0.98 0.10
N LYS A 172 -11.26 -0.18 -0.27
CA LYS A 172 -10.54 -1.02 0.70
C LYS A 172 -9.28 -0.32 1.16
N PHE A 173 -8.82 -0.60 2.36
CA PHE A 173 -7.56 -0.05 2.88
C PHE A 173 -6.36 -0.37 1.96
N SER A 174 -6.33 -1.58 1.38
CA SER A 174 -5.28 -1.99 0.43
C SER A 174 -5.25 -1.19 -0.88
N THR A 175 -6.33 -0.52 -1.23
CA THR A 175 -6.44 0.30 -2.45
C THR A 175 -5.90 1.72 -2.21
N TYR A 176 -6.03 2.22 -0.96
CA TYR A 176 -5.53 3.51 -0.54
C TYR A 176 -4.01 3.51 -0.41
#